data_35ad5af621f7ff5dd4ce0e135e269056
#
_entry.id   35ad5af621f7ff5dd4ce0e135e269056
#
_cell.length_a   1.000
_cell.length_b   1.000
_cell.length_c   1.000
_cell.angle_alpha   90.00
_cell.angle_beta   90.00
_cell.angle_gamma   90.00
#
_symmetry.space_group_name_H-M   'P 1'
#
loop_
_entity.id
_entity.type
_entity.pdbx_description
1 polymer ?
#
loop_
_entity_poly.entity_id
_entity_poly.type
_entity_poly.pdbx_seq_one_letter_code
_entity_poly.pdbx_strand_id
1 'polypeptide(L)'
;MLDNSKRSTVKTSTTILVRFMAPLKIASLLPLLLVGCSKLVIGQSQNFNATTNGTLPVYSSNTVPQVTANSTQNEANYTAPYFPLLGFKQYPNNPILAPNLANNWESAYLYNPSAIVIDDMVWLLYRAQNSSKTSSIGLAWSTDGYNFTRYNQPVLNATEPYEHVGGTEDPRVIRVNETFYMTYTGYDNHTARLCLATSTNLVDWTKYGPMLPNVTDVVYNWQDPLTSFVPRQGWSKSGAILDERQPDGSYHMHFGDSFLYFANSTDLIHWNVTYDQPPFAPKLNVWEQALMESAAPPVKTRDGKWLKFYNGVATGLGGYIATQYSTGQMLIDPVNQPYGPPLARVETPILQPTSVKEVTGQVDNVVFSEGLVQFKGQWFLYFGLGDAFLGVATAPVQT
;
A
#
# COMPACT_ATOMS: atom_id res chain seq x y z
N MET A 1 78.82 17.59 -2.63
CA MET A 1 78.71 18.52 -3.74
C MET A 1 77.22 18.75 -3.92
N LEU A 2 76.70 19.83 -3.34
CA LEU A 2 76.27 21.09 -3.94
C LEU A 2 75.34 20.82 -5.15
N ASP A 3 74.07 21.29 -5.22
CA ASP A 3 73.68 22.68 -5.08
C ASP A 3 72.14 22.82 -4.90
N ASN A 4 71.80 23.87 -4.25
CA ASN A 4 70.48 24.46 -4.01
C ASN A 4 69.88 25.11 -5.24
N SER A 5 68.60 25.08 -5.45
CA SER A 5 67.88 26.26 -5.92
C SER A 5 66.40 26.28 -5.45
N LYS A 6 66.13 27.30 -4.67
CA LYS A 6 64.82 27.77 -4.22
C LYS A 6 63.96 28.21 -5.39
N ARG A 7 62.67 27.89 -5.39
CA ARG A 7 61.64 28.70 -6.03
C ARG A 7 60.44 28.92 -5.09
N SER A 8 60.15 30.14 -4.92
CA SER A 8 59.13 30.76 -4.08
C SER A 8 57.72 30.47 -4.57
N THR A 9 56.86 30.07 -3.65
CA THR A 9 55.41 30.08 -3.80
C THR A 9 54.83 31.43 -3.54
N VAL A 10 54.21 32.03 -4.55
CA VAL A 10 53.36 33.22 -4.40
C VAL A 10 51.95 32.71 -3.99
N LYS A 11 51.57 33.08 -2.77
CA LYS A 11 50.19 32.96 -2.29
C LYS A 11 49.41 34.19 -2.74
N THR A 12 48.47 34.04 -3.64
CA THR A 12 47.45 35.06 -3.91
C THR A 12 46.25 34.79 -3.03
N SER A 13 46.12 35.59 -1.98
CA SER A 13 44.90 35.69 -1.15
C SER A 13 43.87 36.54 -1.88
N THR A 14 42.79 35.96 -2.30
CA THR A 14 41.60 36.74 -2.74
C THR A 14 40.66 36.88 -1.57
N THR A 15 40.69 38.05 -0.93
CA THR A 15 39.76 38.44 0.13
C THR A 15 38.47 38.94 -0.52
N ILE A 16 37.39 38.17 -0.36
CA ILE A 16 36.03 38.62 -0.73
C ILE A 16 35.49 39.45 0.44
N LEU A 17 35.34 40.73 0.20
CA LEU A 17 34.75 41.71 1.13
C LEU A 17 33.21 41.53 1.09
N VAL A 18 32.62 40.94 2.11
CA VAL A 18 31.16 40.98 2.31
C VAL A 18 30.81 42.24 3.04
N ARG A 19 30.22 43.22 2.35
CA ARG A 19 29.63 44.41 2.95
C ARG A 19 28.34 44.03 3.68
N PHE A 20 28.33 44.19 4.99
CA PHE A 20 27.13 44.25 5.82
C PHE A 20 26.39 45.56 5.51
N MET A 21 25.19 45.47 4.98
CA MET A 21 24.24 46.59 4.99
C MET A 21 23.39 46.50 6.26
N ALA A 22 23.38 47.58 7.03
CA ALA A 22 22.60 47.76 8.24
C ALA A 22 21.10 47.85 7.94
N PRO A 23 20.22 47.50 8.89
CA PRO A 23 18.79 47.45 8.66
C PRO A 23 18.17 48.84 8.65
N LEU A 24 17.43 49.15 7.59
CA LEU A 24 16.52 50.31 7.57
C LEU A 24 15.29 49.97 8.44
N LYS A 25 15.07 50.77 9.48
CA LYS A 25 13.82 50.81 10.23
C LYS A 25 12.74 51.44 9.34
N ILE A 26 11.73 50.68 9.00
CA ILE A 26 10.43 51.19 8.56
C ILE A 26 9.42 50.81 9.63
N ALA A 27 8.90 51.84 10.29
CA ALA A 27 7.85 51.68 11.29
C ALA A 27 6.47 51.67 10.62
N SER A 28 5.63 50.76 11.17
CA SER A 28 4.18 50.84 11.25
C SER A 28 3.36 51.08 9.99
N LEU A 29 2.66 50.01 9.62
CA LEU A 29 1.20 49.94 9.51
C LEU A 29 0.79 48.50 9.19
N LEU A 30 0.39 47.80 10.24
CA LEU A 30 -0.45 46.57 10.11
C LEU A 30 -1.90 46.99 9.91
N PRO A 31 -2.72 46.14 9.19
CA PRO A 31 -3.47 45.25 10.01
C PRO A 31 -3.33 43.76 9.59
N LEU A 32 -3.11 42.96 10.62
CA LEU A 32 -3.62 41.60 10.84
C LEU A 32 -4.42 41.00 9.69
N LEU A 33 -3.83 39.97 9.09
CA LEU A 33 -4.54 38.79 8.68
C LEU A 33 -3.72 37.58 9.14
N LEU A 34 -3.85 37.28 10.41
CA LEU A 34 -3.57 35.96 10.97
C LEU A 34 -4.71 35.02 10.46
N VAL A 35 -4.53 34.44 9.30
CA VAL A 35 -5.26 33.21 8.98
C VAL A 35 -4.45 32.08 9.59
N GLY A 36 -4.75 31.82 10.85
CA GLY A 36 -4.36 30.61 11.53
C GLY A 36 -4.97 29.43 10.79
N CYS A 37 -4.16 28.67 10.06
CA CYS A 37 -4.49 27.32 9.63
C CYS A 37 -4.28 26.34 10.77
N SER A 38 -5.01 26.50 11.86
CA SER A 38 -5.37 25.46 12.78
C SER A 38 -6.83 25.11 12.51
N LYS A 39 -7.10 24.48 11.37
CA LYS A 39 -8.30 23.66 11.27
C LYS A 39 -8.06 22.42 12.10
N LEU A 40 -8.40 22.55 13.38
CA LEU A 40 -8.95 21.47 14.15
C LEU A 40 -10.11 20.93 13.31
N VAL A 41 -9.88 19.86 12.57
CA VAL A 41 -10.96 19.10 11.93
C VAL A 41 -11.64 18.38 13.08
N ILE A 42 -12.53 19.09 13.76
CA ILE A 42 -13.63 18.47 14.50
C ILE A 42 -14.40 17.74 13.40
N GLY A 43 -14.25 16.41 13.37
CA GLY A 43 -15.01 15.56 12.47
C GLY A 43 -16.48 15.83 12.65
N GLN A 44 -17.04 16.67 11.81
CA GLN A 44 -18.45 16.54 11.53
C GLN A 44 -18.58 15.17 10.87
N SER A 45 -19.23 14.25 11.58
CA SER A 45 -19.86 13.11 10.95
C SER A 45 -20.76 13.69 9.87
N GLN A 46 -20.24 13.78 8.65
CA GLN A 46 -21.11 14.01 7.52
C GLN A 46 -21.99 12.77 7.48
N ASN A 47 -23.21 12.91 7.92
CA ASN A 47 -24.29 12.02 7.52
C ASN A 47 -24.29 12.09 6.00
N PHE A 48 -23.60 11.13 5.37
CA PHE A 48 -23.82 10.85 3.97
C PHE A 48 -25.26 10.35 3.86
N ASN A 49 -26.19 11.30 3.78
CA ASN A 49 -27.49 11.01 3.23
C ASN A 49 -27.21 10.57 1.79
N ALA A 50 -27.13 9.28 1.61
CA ALA A 50 -27.20 8.62 0.32
C ALA A 50 -28.60 8.87 -0.26
N THR A 51 -28.85 10.10 -0.69
CA THR A 51 -29.96 10.45 -1.55
C THR A 51 -29.49 10.43 -2.98
N THR A 52 -29.25 9.23 -3.49
CA THR A 52 -29.51 8.87 -4.90
C THR A 52 -29.69 7.36 -4.95
N ASN A 53 -30.88 6.95 -5.25
CA ASN A 53 -31.40 5.67 -5.67
C ASN A 53 -30.34 4.61 -6.02
N GLY A 54 -30.10 3.68 -5.10
CA GLY A 54 -29.25 2.53 -5.32
C GLY A 54 -28.41 2.22 -4.08
N THR A 55 -29.07 1.84 -2.96
CA THR A 55 -28.35 1.13 -1.90
C THR A 55 -27.81 -0.15 -2.51
N LEU A 56 -26.47 -0.29 -2.49
CA LEU A 56 -25.85 -1.58 -2.85
C LEU A 56 -26.51 -2.68 -2.02
N PRO A 57 -26.93 -3.78 -2.63
CA PRO A 57 -27.48 -4.89 -1.86
C PRO A 57 -26.39 -5.40 -0.90
N VAL A 58 -26.69 -5.44 0.39
CA VAL A 58 -25.80 -5.99 1.42
C VAL A 58 -26.12 -7.47 1.55
N TYR A 59 -25.30 -8.30 0.90
CA TYR A 59 -25.33 -9.74 1.13
C TYR A 59 -24.39 -10.07 2.28
N SER A 60 -24.91 -10.72 3.32
CA SER A 60 -24.12 -11.12 4.48
C SER A 60 -24.54 -12.51 4.98
N SER A 61 -23.62 -13.20 5.64
CA SER A 61 -23.79 -14.56 6.13
C SER A 61 -23.08 -14.75 7.48
N ASN A 62 -23.65 -15.59 8.33
CA ASN A 62 -22.99 -16.10 9.54
C ASN A 62 -22.21 -17.41 9.28
N THR A 63 -22.28 -17.94 8.07
CA THR A 63 -21.54 -19.12 7.64
C THR A 63 -20.65 -18.77 6.46
N VAL A 64 -19.44 -19.31 6.45
CA VAL A 64 -18.45 -19.15 5.40
C VAL A 64 -18.37 -20.44 4.60
N PRO A 65 -18.24 -20.40 3.26
CA PRO A 65 -17.95 -21.60 2.48
C PRO A 65 -16.70 -22.29 3.00
N GLN A 66 -16.70 -23.61 3.02
CA GLN A 66 -15.61 -24.37 3.60
C GLN A 66 -14.36 -24.30 2.70
N VAL A 67 -13.25 -23.85 3.26
CA VAL A 67 -11.92 -23.95 2.67
C VAL A 67 -11.11 -24.97 3.46
N THR A 68 -10.43 -25.87 2.76
CA THR A 68 -9.67 -26.98 3.35
C THR A 68 -8.27 -27.09 2.72
N ALA A 69 -7.46 -28.01 3.24
CA ALA A 69 -6.18 -28.38 2.64
C ALA A 69 -6.30 -28.81 1.16
N ASN A 70 -7.43 -29.43 0.80
CA ASN A 70 -7.69 -29.91 -0.57
C ASN A 70 -8.30 -28.85 -1.50
N SER A 71 -8.63 -27.68 -0.99
CA SER A 71 -9.14 -26.57 -1.80
C SER A 71 -8.11 -26.12 -2.83
N THR A 72 -8.55 -25.88 -4.06
CA THR A 72 -7.67 -25.48 -5.17
C THR A 72 -7.48 -23.98 -5.21
N GLN A 73 -6.24 -23.55 -5.45
CA GLN A 73 -5.92 -22.13 -5.68
C GLN A 73 -5.86 -21.89 -7.19
N ASN A 74 -6.36 -20.73 -7.61
CA ASN A 74 -6.52 -20.31 -8.99
C ASN A 74 -7.49 -21.19 -9.79
N GLU A 75 -7.89 -20.69 -10.94
CA GLU A 75 -8.68 -21.46 -11.91
C GLU A 75 -7.78 -22.41 -12.71
N ALA A 76 -8.35 -23.50 -13.20
CA ALA A 76 -7.63 -24.51 -13.99
C ALA A 76 -6.97 -23.94 -15.27
N ASN A 77 -7.53 -22.86 -15.82
CA ASN A 77 -7.02 -22.16 -16.99
C ASN A 77 -6.21 -20.91 -16.66
N TYR A 78 -5.70 -20.78 -15.42
CA TYR A 78 -4.84 -19.67 -15.05
C TYR A 78 -3.67 -19.50 -16.01
N THR A 79 -3.45 -18.28 -16.44
CA THR A 79 -2.39 -17.93 -17.37
C THR A 79 -1.56 -16.78 -16.80
N ALA A 80 -0.30 -17.05 -16.52
CA ALA A 80 0.61 -16.03 -16.00
C ALA A 80 0.69 -14.80 -16.91
N PRO A 81 0.85 -13.58 -16.37
CA PRO A 81 0.89 -12.36 -17.19
C PRO A 81 2.23 -12.15 -17.85
N TYR A 82 2.28 -11.22 -18.81
CA TYR A 82 3.48 -10.50 -19.20
C TYR A 82 3.51 -9.12 -18.54
N PHE A 83 4.69 -8.53 -18.44
CA PHE A 83 4.84 -7.12 -18.08
C PHE A 83 4.90 -6.24 -19.36
N PRO A 84 4.22 -5.07 -19.40
CA PRO A 84 3.24 -4.62 -18.40
C PRO A 84 1.86 -5.26 -18.62
N LEU A 85 1.12 -5.49 -17.54
CA LEU A 85 -0.28 -5.91 -17.58
C LEU A 85 -1.17 -4.67 -17.63
N LEU A 86 -1.68 -4.34 -18.80
CA LEU A 86 -2.40 -3.12 -19.10
C LEU A 86 -3.87 -3.39 -19.45
N GLY A 87 -4.63 -2.30 -19.70
CA GLY A 87 -6.01 -2.37 -20.16
C GLY A 87 -7.04 -2.47 -19.05
N PHE A 88 -6.65 -2.20 -17.79
CA PHE A 88 -7.59 -2.13 -16.69
C PHE A 88 -8.64 -1.04 -16.91
N LYS A 89 -9.90 -1.44 -16.78
CA LYS A 89 -11.05 -0.54 -16.80
C LYS A 89 -11.83 -0.69 -15.51
N GLN A 90 -12.10 0.41 -14.87
CA GLN A 90 -12.92 0.43 -13.66
C GLN A 90 -14.32 -0.11 -13.96
N TYR A 91 -14.84 -0.91 -13.01
CA TYR A 91 -16.20 -1.42 -13.11
C TYR A 91 -17.20 -0.26 -13.04
N PRO A 92 -18.12 -0.12 -14.02
CA PRO A 92 -19.03 1.03 -14.08
C PRO A 92 -19.94 1.17 -12.85
N ASN A 93 -20.22 0.05 -12.17
CA ASN A 93 -21.07 0.02 -11.00
C ASN A 93 -20.27 0.02 -9.67
N ASN A 94 -19.01 0.47 -9.68
CA ASN A 94 -18.28 0.68 -8.43
C ASN A 94 -19.03 1.69 -7.51
N PRO A 95 -19.04 1.48 -6.18
CA PRO A 95 -18.29 0.47 -5.43
C PRO A 95 -18.96 -0.91 -5.46
N ILE A 96 -18.14 -1.96 -5.28
CA ILE A 96 -18.61 -3.35 -5.12
C ILE A 96 -18.96 -3.70 -3.68
N LEU A 97 -18.34 -3.02 -2.70
CA LEU A 97 -18.67 -3.11 -1.29
C LEU A 97 -18.65 -1.70 -0.65
N ALA A 98 -19.59 -1.44 0.22
CA ALA A 98 -19.73 -0.22 0.99
C ALA A 98 -19.84 -0.55 2.49
N PRO A 99 -19.62 0.40 3.42
CA PRO A 99 -19.85 0.21 4.85
C PRO A 99 -21.22 -0.38 5.16
N ASN A 100 -21.27 -1.24 6.17
CA ASN A 100 -22.51 -1.83 6.64
C ASN A 100 -22.87 -1.25 8.01
N LEU A 101 -23.81 -0.33 8.04
CA LEU A 101 -24.23 0.35 9.27
C LEU A 101 -24.83 -0.59 10.33
N ALA A 102 -25.25 -1.80 9.96
CA ALA A 102 -25.75 -2.81 10.89
C ALA A 102 -24.63 -3.50 11.67
N ASN A 103 -23.39 -3.48 11.16
CA ASN A 103 -22.22 -4.08 11.77
C ASN A 103 -21.28 -2.99 12.29
N ASN A 104 -21.21 -2.80 13.59
CA ASN A 104 -20.41 -1.72 14.18
C ASN A 104 -18.94 -1.71 13.68
N TRP A 105 -18.30 -2.86 13.55
CA TRP A 105 -16.89 -2.99 13.18
C TRP A 105 -16.57 -2.55 11.74
N GLU A 106 -17.56 -2.56 10.83
CA GLU A 106 -17.41 -2.14 9.41
C GLU A 106 -18.37 -0.99 9.03
N SER A 107 -18.78 -0.19 10.03
CA SER A 107 -19.85 0.80 9.84
C SER A 107 -19.41 2.11 9.22
N ALA A 108 -18.09 2.42 9.21
CA ALA A 108 -17.62 3.73 8.76
C ALA A 108 -16.94 3.68 7.39
N TYR A 109 -15.95 2.79 7.21
CA TYR A 109 -15.11 2.76 6.01
C TYR A 109 -14.68 1.34 5.66
N LEU A 110 -14.53 1.05 4.33
CA LEU A 110 -13.95 -0.18 3.81
C LEU A 110 -12.86 0.18 2.78
N TYR A 111 -11.68 -0.42 2.87
CA TYR A 111 -10.57 -0.20 1.94
C TYR A 111 -9.50 -1.30 2.04
N ASN A 112 -8.39 -1.18 1.32
CA ASN A 112 -7.26 -2.12 1.32
C ASN A 112 -7.69 -3.59 1.13
N PRO A 113 -8.31 -3.95 0.00
CA PRO A 113 -8.78 -5.32 -0.23
C PRO A 113 -7.69 -6.21 -0.80
N SER A 114 -7.20 -7.20 -0.04
CA SER A 114 -6.42 -8.32 -0.59
C SER A 114 -7.35 -9.34 -1.22
N ALA A 115 -6.88 -10.03 -2.27
CA ALA A 115 -7.69 -10.99 -3.01
C ALA A 115 -6.95 -12.31 -3.25
N ILE A 116 -7.69 -13.41 -3.22
CA ILE A 116 -7.21 -14.74 -3.61
C ILE A 116 -8.37 -15.54 -4.24
N VAL A 117 -8.05 -16.42 -5.18
CA VAL A 117 -9.05 -17.35 -5.78
C VAL A 117 -8.87 -18.72 -5.15
N ILE A 118 -9.94 -19.23 -4.53
CA ILE A 118 -10.00 -20.58 -3.96
C ILE A 118 -11.33 -21.22 -4.35
N ASP A 119 -11.27 -22.44 -4.89
CA ASP A 119 -12.42 -23.24 -5.32
C ASP A 119 -13.40 -22.47 -6.22
N ASP A 120 -12.86 -21.86 -7.28
CA ASP A 120 -13.62 -21.07 -8.27
C ASP A 120 -14.44 -19.92 -7.65
N MET A 121 -13.99 -19.39 -6.53
CA MET A 121 -14.50 -18.18 -5.90
C MET A 121 -13.39 -17.17 -5.64
N VAL A 122 -13.71 -15.90 -5.80
CA VAL A 122 -12.84 -14.81 -5.34
C VAL A 122 -13.12 -14.55 -3.88
N TRP A 123 -12.08 -14.54 -3.07
CA TRP A 123 -12.10 -14.19 -1.66
C TRP A 123 -11.40 -12.86 -1.45
N LEU A 124 -12.02 -11.96 -0.71
CA LEU A 124 -11.45 -10.69 -0.28
C LEU A 124 -11.26 -10.67 1.23
N LEU A 125 -10.03 -10.34 1.65
CA LEU A 125 -9.77 -9.86 3.01
C LEU A 125 -9.60 -8.35 2.93
N TYR A 126 -10.38 -7.60 3.69
CA TYR A 126 -10.41 -6.15 3.55
C TYR A 126 -10.34 -5.45 4.90
N ARG A 127 -9.69 -4.30 4.92
CA ARG A 127 -9.72 -3.41 6.08
C ARG A 127 -11.09 -2.75 6.20
N ALA A 128 -11.65 -2.81 7.39
CA ALA A 128 -12.89 -2.13 7.74
C ALA A 128 -12.67 -1.29 9.00
N GLN A 129 -13.33 -0.16 9.09
CA GLN A 129 -13.28 0.70 10.27
C GLN A 129 -14.66 0.95 10.85
N ASN A 130 -14.70 1.04 12.19
CA ASN A 130 -15.84 1.54 12.93
C ASN A 130 -15.82 3.09 13.00
N SER A 131 -16.83 3.67 13.63
CA SER A 131 -16.94 5.12 13.84
C SER A 131 -15.80 5.73 14.66
N SER A 132 -15.14 4.94 15.50
CA SER A 132 -13.96 5.35 16.28
C SER A 132 -12.66 5.21 15.48
N LYS A 133 -12.71 4.81 14.21
CA LYS A 133 -11.58 4.54 13.34
C LYS A 133 -10.67 3.39 13.78
N THR A 134 -11.16 2.48 14.61
CA THR A 134 -10.46 1.22 14.89
C THR A 134 -10.66 0.28 13.72
N SER A 135 -9.56 -0.23 13.18
CA SER A 135 -9.53 -1.13 12.03
C SER A 135 -9.66 -2.59 12.44
N SER A 136 -10.38 -3.35 11.63
CA SER A 136 -10.47 -4.82 11.69
C SER A 136 -10.41 -5.38 10.27
N ILE A 137 -10.06 -6.67 10.12
CA ILE A 137 -10.07 -7.32 8.81
C ILE A 137 -11.32 -8.17 8.65
N GLY A 138 -12.08 -7.86 7.59
CA GLY A 138 -13.27 -8.59 7.16
C GLY A 138 -12.96 -9.61 6.08
N LEU A 139 -13.92 -10.52 5.86
CA LEU A 139 -13.87 -11.54 4.83
C LEU A 139 -15.14 -11.47 3.97
N ALA A 140 -14.98 -11.54 2.66
CA ALA A 140 -16.08 -11.66 1.70
C ALA A 140 -15.70 -12.60 0.57
N TRP A 141 -16.69 -13.21 -0.09
CA TRP A 141 -16.49 -14.13 -1.21
C TRP A 141 -17.49 -13.86 -2.33
N SER A 142 -17.10 -14.19 -3.55
CA SER A 142 -17.89 -13.97 -4.76
C SER A 142 -17.65 -15.08 -5.79
N THR A 143 -18.71 -15.47 -6.48
CA THR A 143 -18.65 -16.40 -7.63
C THR A 143 -18.54 -15.66 -8.96
N ASP A 144 -18.59 -14.32 -9.01
CA ASP A 144 -18.50 -13.54 -10.23
C ASP A 144 -17.42 -12.42 -10.18
N GLY A 145 -16.83 -12.18 -9.02
CA GLY A 145 -15.81 -11.16 -8.82
C GLY A 145 -16.36 -9.73 -8.61
N TYR A 146 -17.67 -9.54 -8.66
CA TYR A 146 -18.33 -8.25 -8.53
C TYR A 146 -19.33 -8.18 -7.38
N ASN A 147 -20.11 -9.23 -7.19
CA ASN A 147 -21.12 -9.33 -6.14
C ASN A 147 -20.61 -10.20 -5.00
N PHE A 148 -20.41 -9.60 -3.84
CA PHE A 148 -19.79 -10.25 -2.70
C PHE A 148 -20.78 -10.50 -1.57
N THR A 149 -20.72 -11.72 -1.00
CA THR A 149 -21.30 -12.05 0.30
C THR A 149 -20.22 -11.82 1.35
N ARG A 150 -20.49 -11.04 2.40
CA ARG A 150 -19.56 -10.78 3.49
C ARG A 150 -19.86 -11.64 4.71
N TYR A 151 -18.82 -12.02 5.42
CA TYR A 151 -18.96 -12.64 6.74
C TYR A 151 -19.35 -11.57 7.77
N ASN A 152 -20.31 -11.88 8.64
CA ASN A 152 -20.87 -10.90 9.59
C ASN A 152 -19.92 -10.50 10.74
N GLN A 153 -18.78 -11.18 10.87
CA GLN A 153 -17.80 -10.92 11.92
C GLN A 153 -16.44 -10.63 11.30
N PRO A 154 -15.59 -9.83 11.96
CA PRO A 154 -14.22 -9.68 11.53
C PRO A 154 -13.46 -11.02 11.71
N VAL A 155 -12.58 -11.35 10.77
CA VAL A 155 -11.68 -12.52 10.89
C VAL A 155 -10.40 -12.18 11.63
N LEU A 156 -10.03 -10.90 11.72
CA LEU A 156 -8.92 -10.43 12.53
C LEU A 156 -9.29 -9.06 13.12
N ASN A 157 -9.16 -8.92 14.43
CA ASN A 157 -9.41 -7.68 15.16
C ASN A 157 -8.30 -7.42 16.18
N ALA A 158 -8.22 -6.20 16.72
CA ALA A 158 -7.22 -5.82 17.70
C ALA A 158 -7.38 -6.62 19.00
N THR A 159 -6.39 -7.43 19.33
CA THR A 159 -6.31 -8.20 20.58
C THR A 159 -4.99 -7.95 21.33
N GLU A 160 -3.99 -7.42 20.63
CA GLU A 160 -2.65 -7.23 21.16
C GLU A 160 -2.35 -5.74 21.44
N PRO A 161 -1.49 -5.43 22.41
CA PRO A 161 -1.17 -4.04 22.74
C PRO A 161 -0.68 -3.20 21.55
N TYR A 162 0.09 -3.79 20.63
CA TYR A 162 0.60 -3.12 19.44
C TYR A 162 -0.45 -2.88 18.34
N GLU A 163 -1.70 -3.29 18.56
CA GLU A 163 -2.86 -3.06 17.69
C GLU A 163 -3.86 -2.06 18.30
N HIS A 164 -3.71 -1.70 19.59
CA HIS A 164 -4.63 -0.79 20.28
C HIS A 164 -4.16 0.66 20.18
N VAL A 165 -5.00 1.58 19.73
CA VAL A 165 -6.43 1.49 19.36
C VAL A 165 -6.64 1.58 17.84
N GLY A 166 -5.58 1.70 17.02
CA GLY A 166 -5.69 1.84 15.56
C GLY A 166 -6.26 0.59 14.89
N GLY A 167 -5.87 -0.59 15.38
CA GLY A 167 -6.43 -1.85 14.93
C GLY A 167 -5.51 -2.71 14.07
N THR A 168 -6.13 -3.61 13.32
CA THR A 168 -5.50 -4.49 12.33
C THR A 168 -5.82 -3.96 10.93
N GLU A 169 -4.79 -3.70 10.12
CA GLU A 169 -4.91 -2.92 8.88
C GLU A 169 -4.24 -3.62 7.69
N ASP A 170 -4.66 -3.27 6.48
CA ASP A 170 -3.97 -3.48 5.21
C ASP A 170 -3.51 -4.94 4.99
N PRO A 171 -4.44 -5.91 4.90
CA PRO A 171 -4.10 -7.33 4.76
C PRO A 171 -3.55 -7.64 3.38
N ARG A 172 -2.49 -8.47 3.31
CA ARG A 172 -2.02 -9.08 2.06
C ARG A 172 -1.87 -10.57 2.26
N VAL A 173 -2.62 -11.36 1.50
CA VAL A 173 -2.70 -12.81 1.66
C VAL A 173 -2.01 -13.53 0.50
N ILE A 174 -1.22 -14.53 0.85
CA ILE A 174 -0.73 -15.57 -0.07
C ILE A 174 -1.07 -16.94 0.49
N ARG A 175 -1.02 -17.98 -0.36
CA ARG A 175 -1.10 -19.37 0.08
C ARG A 175 0.15 -20.11 -0.36
N VAL A 176 0.80 -20.77 0.59
CA VAL A 176 1.90 -21.68 0.30
C VAL A 176 1.55 -23.05 0.88
N ASN A 177 1.46 -24.05 0.01
CA ASN A 177 0.90 -25.36 0.33
C ASN A 177 -0.54 -25.22 0.87
N GLU A 178 -0.79 -25.71 2.07
CA GLU A 178 -2.13 -25.72 2.71
C GLU A 178 -2.35 -24.52 3.63
N THR A 179 -1.36 -23.64 3.78
CA THR A 179 -1.38 -22.53 4.73
C THR A 179 -1.51 -21.19 4.02
N PHE A 180 -2.43 -20.39 4.50
CA PHE A 180 -2.53 -18.96 4.16
C PHE A 180 -1.65 -18.15 5.08
N TYR A 181 -0.86 -17.25 4.51
CA TYR A 181 -0.02 -16.30 5.20
C TYR A 181 -0.54 -14.91 4.91
N MET A 182 -0.93 -14.19 5.94
CA MET A 182 -1.41 -12.82 5.83
C MET A 182 -0.44 -11.88 6.53
N THR A 183 0.20 -11.01 5.78
CA THR A 183 0.83 -9.83 6.37
C THR A 183 -0.25 -8.80 6.63
N TYR A 184 -0.16 -8.11 7.78
CA TYR A 184 -1.06 -7.04 8.14
C TYR A 184 -0.32 -5.98 8.97
N THR A 185 -0.90 -4.81 9.10
CA THR A 185 -0.36 -3.77 9.96
C THR A 185 -1.06 -3.78 11.31
N GLY A 186 -0.32 -3.98 12.39
CA GLY A 186 -0.76 -3.69 13.74
C GLY A 186 -0.47 -2.23 14.07
N TYR A 187 -1.48 -1.44 14.40
CA TYR A 187 -1.36 -0.01 14.63
C TYR A 187 -1.89 0.41 16.00
N ASP A 188 -1.02 1.01 16.81
CA ASP A 188 -1.36 1.48 18.16
C ASP A 188 -1.66 2.99 18.22
N ASN A 189 -1.95 3.63 17.08
CA ASN A 189 -2.07 5.07 16.86
C ASN A 189 -0.75 5.87 16.96
N HIS A 190 0.39 5.19 17.16
CA HIS A 190 1.71 5.83 17.23
C HIS A 190 2.68 5.19 16.25
N THR A 191 2.71 3.87 16.21
CA THR A 191 3.67 3.11 15.38
C THR A 191 2.95 2.01 14.63
N ALA A 192 3.08 2.02 13.31
CA ALA A 192 2.65 0.92 12.45
C ALA A 192 3.71 -0.18 12.47
N ARG A 193 3.28 -1.43 12.67
CA ARG A 193 4.16 -2.59 12.70
C ARG A 193 3.66 -3.65 11.75
N LEU A 194 4.51 -4.06 10.83
CA LEU A 194 4.22 -5.18 9.94
C LEU A 194 4.16 -6.47 10.75
N CYS A 195 3.01 -7.10 10.75
CA CYS A 195 2.69 -8.33 11.48
C CYS A 195 2.37 -9.47 10.54
N LEU A 196 2.43 -10.69 11.06
CA LEU A 196 2.06 -11.91 10.36
C LEU A 196 0.95 -12.66 11.10
N ALA A 197 0.01 -13.21 10.34
CA ALA A 197 -0.93 -14.21 10.80
C ALA A 197 -1.03 -15.37 9.79
N THR A 198 -1.34 -16.57 10.26
CA THR A 198 -1.57 -17.76 9.41
C THR A 198 -2.93 -18.37 9.65
N SER A 199 -3.47 -19.00 8.61
CA SER A 199 -4.74 -19.72 8.63
C SER A 199 -4.70 -20.92 7.70
N THR A 200 -5.59 -21.89 7.91
CA THR A 200 -5.85 -23.00 6.97
C THR A 200 -7.23 -22.92 6.32
N ASN A 201 -8.06 -21.91 6.71
CA ASN A 201 -9.45 -21.81 6.29
C ASN A 201 -9.94 -20.39 6.00
N LEU A 202 -9.05 -19.36 6.05
CA LEU A 202 -9.35 -17.93 5.88
C LEU A 202 -10.20 -17.31 6.99
N VAL A 203 -10.67 -18.06 7.96
CA VAL A 203 -11.54 -17.59 9.06
C VAL A 203 -10.78 -17.51 10.38
N ASP A 204 -10.12 -18.61 10.74
CA ASP A 204 -9.39 -18.72 12.01
C ASP A 204 -7.91 -18.39 11.78
N TRP A 205 -7.43 -17.34 12.40
CA TRP A 205 -6.09 -16.82 12.21
C TRP A 205 -5.25 -16.91 13.48
N THR A 206 -4.04 -17.43 13.36
CA THR A 206 -3.02 -17.43 14.41
C THR A 206 -2.06 -16.28 14.18
N LYS A 207 -1.97 -15.33 15.12
CA LYS A 207 -1.06 -14.18 15.08
C LYS A 207 0.34 -14.55 15.54
N TYR A 208 1.35 -14.02 14.83
CA TYR A 208 2.78 -14.15 15.20
C TYR A 208 3.36 -12.84 15.72
N GLY A 209 2.63 -11.73 15.59
CA GLY A 209 3.08 -10.41 16.00
C GLY A 209 3.99 -9.70 15.00
N PRO A 210 4.68 -8.63 15.44
CA PRO A 210 5.55 -7.83 14.60
C PRO A 210 6.73 -8.64 14.03
N MET A 211 6.85 -8.63 12.70
CA MET A 211 7.87 -9.38 11.96
C MET A 211 9.25 -8.71 12.00
N LEU A 212 9.26 -7.37 12.02
CA LEU A 212 10.45 -6.54 11.83
C LEU A 212 10.55 -5.46 12.94
N PRO A 213 10.71 -5.84 14.22
CA PRO A 213 10.56 -4.90 15.34
C PRO A 213 11.66 -3.83 15.44
N ASN A 214 12.80 -4.06 14.80
CA ASN A 214 13.98 -3.19 14.91
C ASN A 214 14.24 -2.36 13.63
N VAL A 215 13.32 -2.37 12.68
CA VAL A 215 13.49 -1.62 11.44
C VAL A 215 13.19 -0.13 11.66
N THR A 216 13.87 0.72 10.89
CA THR A 216 13.57 2.15 10.81
C THR A 216 13.24 2.47 9.37
N ASP A 217 12.03 2.95 9.14
CA ASP A 217 11.62 3.48 7.85
C ASP A 217 11.83 5.00 7.79
N VAL A 218 11.63 5.59 6.63
CA VAL A 218 11.67 7.04 6.42
C VAL A 218 10.42 7.50 5.71
N VAL A 219 9.97 8.69 6.01
CA VAL A 219 8.82 9.31 5.36
C VAL A 219 9.22 10.61 4.69
N TYR A 220 8.59 10.92 3.57
CA TYR A 220 8.77 12.16 2.85
C TYR A 220 8.37 13.38 3.72
N ASN A 221 9.25 14.38 3.79
CA ASN A 221 8.97 15.60 4.54
C ASN A 221 8.21 16.60 3.65
N TRP A 222 6.91 16.69 3.83
CA TRP A 222 6.04 17.62 3.11
C TRP A 222 6.33 19.09 3.35
N GLN A 223 7.05 19.44 4.44
CA GLN A 223 7.43 20.81 4.76
C GLN A 223 8.70 21.25 4.02
N ASP A 224 9.52 20.29 3.60
CA ASP A 224 10.71 20.52 2.78
C ASP A 224 10.77 19.52 1.63
N PRO A 225 10.02 19.80 0.55
CA PRO A 225 9.79 18.82 -0.52
C PRO A 225 11.00 18.52 -1.40
N LEU A 226 12.13 19.18 -1.19
CA LEU A 226 13.26 19.03 -2.12
C LEU A 226 14.34 18.05 -1.63
N THR A 227 14.46 17.77 -0.33
CA THR A 227 15.64 17.07 0.18
C THR A 227 15.49 16.24 1.44
N SER A 228 14.37 16.27 2.17
CA SER A 228 14.38 15.64 3.50
C SER A 228 13.37 14.54 3.69
N PHE A 229 13.87 13.42 4.19
CA PHE A 229 13.08 12.32 4.72
C PHE A 229 13.24 12.28 6.24
N VAL A 230 12.15 12.00 6.93
CA VAL A 230 12.13 11.89 8.39
C VAL A 230 12.12 10.43 8.79
N PRO A 231 13.09 9.95 9.59
CA PRO A 231 13.11 8.57 10.05
C PRO A 231 11.97 8.29 11.04
N ARG A 232 11.38 7.09 10.92
CA ARG A 232 10.32 6.57 11.80
C ARG A 232 10.81 5.27 12.46
N GLN A 233 11.25 5.37 13.69
CA GLN A 233 11.79 4.24 14.46
C GLN A 233 10.71 3.17 14.70
N GLY A 234 11.03 1.91 14.40
CA GLY A 234 10.13 0.77 14.60
C GLY A 234 8.94 0.73 13.63
N TRP A 235 8.90 1.63 12.65
CA TRP A 235 7.82 1.69 11.67
C TRP A 235 8.06 0.71 10.53
N SER A 236 7.07 -0.13 10.28
CA SER A 236 7.05 -1.03 9.12
C SER A 236 5.61 -1.36 8.75
N LYS A 237 5.30 -1.47 7.45
CA LYS A 237 3.98 -1.89 6.96
C LYS A 237 4.06 -2.41 5.53
N SER A 238 2.93 -2.83 4.97
CA SER A 238 2.73 -3.12 3.55
C SER A 238 3.68 -4.17 2.98
N GLY A 239 3.82 -5.28 3.72
CA GLY A 239 4.64 -6.42 3.29
C GLY A 239 3.97 -7.22 2.18
N ALA A 240 4.60 -7.31 1.02
CA ALA A 240 4.15 -8.11 -0.12
C ALA A 240 5.13 -9.24 -0.39
N ILE A 241 4.71 -10.47 -0.08
CA ILE A 241 5.52 -11.69 -0.18
C ILE A 241 5.39 -12.28 -1.58
N LEU A 242 6.51 -12.77 -2.14
CA LEU A 242 6.51 -13.66 -3.30
C LEU A 242 6.14 -15.07 -2.81
N ASP A 243 5.10 -15.66 -3.35
CA ASP A 243 4.52 -16.93 -2.88
C ASP A 243 5.31 -18.18 -3.27
N GLU A 244 6.42 -18.03 -3.97
CA GLU A 244 7.35 -19.09 -4.31
C GLU A 244 8.71 -18.91 -3.62
N ARG A 245 9.30 -20.03 -3.19
CA ARG A 245 10.70 -20.06 -2.71
C ARG A 245 11.64 -19.72 -3.87
N GLN A 246 12.53 -18.79 -3.65
CA GLN A 246 13.50 -18.38 -4.67
C GLN A 246 14.71 -19.34 -4.72
N PRO A 247 15.55 -19.31 -5.77
CA PRO A 247 16.70 -20.22 -5.91
C PRO A 247 17.73 -20.14 -4.79
N ASP A 248 17.80 -19.04 -4.04
CA ASP A 248 18.62 -18.89 -2.84
C ASP A 248 18.12 -19.69 -1.62
N GLY A 249 16.98 -20.39 -1.78
CA GLY A 249 16.36 -21.17 -0.74
C GLY A 249 15.48 -20.37 0.22
N SER A 250 15.23 -19.09 -0.04
CA SER A 250 14.40 -18.22 0.80
C SER A 250 13.14 -17.73 0.08
N TYR A 251 12.15 -17.28 0.84
CA TYR A 251 11.05 -16.44 0.37
C TYR A 251 11.44 -14.98 0.48
N HIS A 252 11.00 -14.17 -0.45
CA HIS A 252 11.29 -12.75 -0.52
C HIS A 252 10.05 -11.91 -0.22
N MET A 253 10.24 -10.78 0.44
CA MET A 253 9.21 -9.80 0.73
C MET A 253 9.73 -8.38 0.48
N HIS A 254 8.91 -7.55 -0.14
CA HIS A 254 9.11 -6.10 -0.18
C HIS A 254 8.11 -5.43 0.76
N PHE A 255 8.58 -4.52 1.61
CA PHE A 255 7.78 -3.84 2.61
C PHE A 255 8.15 -2.35 2.71
N GLY A 256 7.28 -1.55 3.31
CA GLY A 256 7.45 -0.10 3.49
C GLY A 256 6.33 0.70 2.83
N ASP A 257 6.15 1.95 3.28
CA ASP A 257 5.14 2.89 2.80
C ASP A 257 5.72 4.25 2.38
N SER A 258 7.00 4.28 2.05
CA SER A 258 7.69 5.45 1.50
C SER A 258 8.73 5.00 0.50
N PHE A 259 9.62 4.15 0.92
CA PHE A 259 10.49 3.30 0.11
C PHE A 259 10.09 1.85 0.31
N LEU A 260 10.41 1.00 -0.65
CA LEU A 260 10.23 -0.44 -0.48
C LEU A 260 11.57 -1.07 -0.12
N TYR A 261 11.62 -1.63 1.07
CA TYR A 261 12.75 -2.40 1.60
C TYR A 261 12.61 -3.87 1.28
N PHE A 262 13.66 -4.63 1.52
CA PHE A 262 13.73 -6.06 1.25
C PHE A 262 13.92 -6.86 2.55
N ALA A 263 13.17 -7.95 2.66
CA ALA A 263 13.35 -8.96 3.69
C ALA A 263 13.27 -10.37 3.09
N ASN A 264 13.92 -11.33 3.73
CA ASN A 264 13.84 -12.73 3.35
C ASN A 264 13.54 -13.65 4.54
N SER A 265 13.03 -14.84 4.24
CA SER A 265 12.68 -15.87 5.22
C SER A 265 12.87 -17.25 4.63
N THR A 266 13.32 -18.21 5.42
CA THR A 266 13.38 -19.62 5.01
C THR A 266 12.13 -20.43 5.38
N ASP A 267 11.24 -19.87 6.21
CA ASP A 267 10.08 -20.56 6.77
C ASP A 267 8.75 -19.77 6.68
N LEU A 268 8.78 -18.55 6.12
CA LEU A 268 7.65 -17.60 6.05
C LEU A 268 7.21 -17.02 7.40
N ILE A 269 7.80 -17.44 8.49
CA ILE A 269 7.47 -16.98 9.86
C ILE A 269 8.52 -15.98 10.36
N HIS A 270 9.80 -16.36 10.24
CA HIS A 270 10.91 -15.55 10.72
C HIS A 270 11.54 -14.79 9.56
N TRP A 271 11.52 -13.48 9.64
CA TRP A 271 11.96 -12.59 8.56
C TRP A 271 13.17 -11.76 8.96
N ASN A 272 14.12 -11.64 8.05
CA ASN A 272 15.32 -10.85 8.24
C ASN A 272 15.41 -9.76 7.17
N VAL A 273 15.70 -8.53 7.60
CA VAL A 273 16.12 -7.47 6.69
C VAL A 273 17.61 -7.66 6.44
N THR A 274 17.95 -8.10 5.24
CA THR A 274 19.34 -8.44 4.87
C THR A 274 20.02 -7.32 4.11
N TYR A 275 19.29 -6.30 3.73
CA TYR A 275 19.77 -5.15 2.98
C TYR A 275 19.04 -3.90 3.46
N ASP A 276 19.76 -2.98 4.07
CA ASP A 276 19.24 -1.77 4.72
C ASP A 276 19.01 -0.57 3.76
N GLN A 277 19.44 -0.71 2.49
CA GLN A 277 19.09 0.25 1.44
C GLN A 277 17.83 -0.19 0.72
N PRO A 278 16.89 0.72 0.44
CA PRO A 278 15.66 0.36 -0.26
C PRO A 278 15.96 0.03 -1.73
N PRO A 279 15.59 -1.17 -2.22
CA PRO A 279 15.78 -1.52 -3.63
C PRO A 279 14.86 -0.70 -4.54
N PHE A 280 13.75 -0.17 -4.03
CA PHE A 280 12.83 0.66 -4.80
C PHE A 280 12.59 1.99 -4.09
N ALA A 281 12.92 3.07 -4.81
CA ALA A 281 12.72 4.45 -4.37
C ALA A 281 11.73 5.17 -5.28
N PRO A 282 11.00 6.17 -4.77
CA PRO A 282 10.18 7.07 -5.56
C PRO A 282 10.99 7.75 -6.68
N LYS A 283 10.36 8.01 -7.83
CA LYS A 283 10.94 8.82 -8.89
C LYS A 283 10.57 10.29 -8.69
N LEU A 284 11.52 11.19 -8.93
CA LEU A 284 11.27 12.64 -8.84
C LEU A 284 10.41 13.16 -10.00
N ASN A 285 9.62 14.20 -9.70
CA ASN A 285 8.79 14.94 -10.66
C ASN A 285 7.73 14.11 -11.41
N VAL A 286 7.28 13.03 -10.78
CA VAL A 286 6.25 12.14 -11.33
C VAL A 286 5.19 11.82 -10.27
N TRP A 287 4.19 11.04 -10.65
CA TRP A 287 3.03 10.67 -9.83
C TRP A 287 3.34 9.89 -8.54
N GLU A 288 4.54 9.35 -8.40
CA GLU A 288 4.97 8.53 -7.26
C GLU A 288 6.05 9.20 -6.39
N GLN A 289 6.24 10.52 -6.54
CA GLN A 289 7.39 11.21 -5.93
C GLN A 289 7.39 11.19 -4.40
N ALA A 290 6.24 11.26 -3.75
CA ALA A 290 6.17 11.39 -2.30
C ALA A 290 6.41 10.07 -1.57
N LEU A 291 5.89 8.97 -2.10
CA LEU A 291 6.06 7.64 -1.54
C LEU A 291 5.75 6.54 -2.55
N MET A 292 6.22 5.35 -2.22
CA MET A 292 5.83 4.09 -2.83
C MET A 292 5.41 3.10 -1.75
N GLU A 293 4.33 2.37 -2.01
CA GLU A 293 3.81 1.35 -1.10
C GLU A 293 3.41 0.10 -1.88
N SER A 294 3.68 -1.10 -1.34
CA SER A 294 3.28 -2.34 -2.01
C SER A 294 1.77 -2.39 -2.19
N ALA A 295 1.31 -2.78 -3.37
CA ALA A 295 -0.08 -3.14 -3.63
C ALA A 295 -0.31 -4.64 -3.33
N ALA A 296 -0.89 -5.39 -4.27
CA ALA A 296 -1.06 -6.84 -4.16
C ALA A 296 0.28 -7.59 -4.04
N PRO A 297 0.28 -8.80 -3.46
CA PRO A 297 1.41 -9.72 -3.59
C PRO A 297 1.84 -9.85 -5.06
N PRO A 298 3.15 -9.88 -5.36
CA PRO A 298 3.62 -10.02 -6.73
C PRO A 298 3.18 -11.32 -7.37
N VAL A 299 2.97 -11.31 -8.70
CA VAL A 299 2.62 -12.51 -9.47
C VAL A 299 3.74 -12.85 -10.45
N LYS A 300 4.02 -14.15 -10.62
CA LYS A 300 5.04 -14.62 -11.53
C LYS A 300 4.60 -14.44 -12.98
N THR A 301 5.50 -13.91 -13.81
CA THR A 301 5.29 -13.69 -15.24
C THR A 301 5.66 -14.92 -16.06
N ARG A 302 5.19 -15.00 -17.31
CA ARG A 302 5.48 -16.15 -18.22
C ARG A 302 6.97 -16.33 -18.51
N ASP A 303 7.75 -15.27 -18.44
CA ASP A 303 9.21 -15.27 -18.63
C ASP A 303 10.01 -15.50 -17.33
N GLY A 304 9.31 -15.90 -16.25
CA GLY A 304 9.93 -16.26 -14.98
C GLY A 304 10.39 -15.08 -14.12
N LYS A 305 10.01 -13.86 -14.48
CA LYS A 305 10.15 -12.66 -13.65
C LYS A 305 8.94 -12.49 -12.74
N TRP A 306 8.85 -11.36 -12.03
CA TRP A 306 7.72 -11.07 -11.18
C TRP A 306 7.14 -9.69 -11.49
N LEU A 307 5.84 -9.68 -11.70
CA LEU A 307 5.05 -8.45 -11.84
C LEU A 307 4.62 -7.98 -10.46
N LYS A 308 5.11 -6.81 -10.06
CA LYS A 308 4.76 -6.17 -8.79
C LYS A 308 3.90 -4.94 -9.05
N PHE A 309 2.72 -4.92 -8.46
CA PHE A 309 1.91 -3.71 -8.36
C PHE A 309 2.34 -2.89 -7.14
N TYR A 310 2.24 -1.58 -7.24
CA TYR A 310 2.52 -0.65 -6.15
C TYR A 310 1.64 0.58 -6.26
N ASN A 311 1.44 1.26 -5.14
CA ASN A 311 0.77 2.55 -5.08
C ASN A 311 1.82 3.63 -4.89
N GLY A 312 1.64 4.76 -5.55
CA GLY A 312 2.49 5.93 -5.44
C GLY A 312 1.69 7.17 -5.13
N VAL A 313 2.33 8.16 -4.50
CA VAL A 313 1.71 9.43 -4.13
C VAL A 313 2.42 10.59 -4.81
N ALA A 314 1.63 11.46 -5.41
CA ALA A 314 2.12 12.65 -6.08
C ALA A 314 2.35 13.82 -5.11
N THR A 315 3.32 14.67 -5.42
CA THR A 315 3.61 15.92 -4.68
C THR A 315 2.93 17.16 -5.27
N GLY A 316 2.14 17.00 -6.33
CA GLY A 316 1.55 18.11 -7.08
C GLY A 316 2.39 18.57 -8.29
N LEU A 317 3.49 17.88 -8.57
CA LEU A 317 4.33 18.12 -9.74
C LEU A 317 3.91 17.20 -10.91
N GLY A 318 4.35 17.52 -12.12
CA GLY A 318 4.10 16.71 -13.32
C GLY A 318 2.64 16.64 -13.77
N GLY A 319 1.79 17.57 -13.31
CA GLY A 319 0.36 17.62 -13.68
C GLY A 319 -0.54 16.75 -12.78
N TYR A 320 -0.01 16.16 -11.73
CA TYR A 320 -0.76 15.37 -10.75
C TYR A 320 -1.18 16.23 -9.56
N ILE A 321 -2.30 15.88 -8.92
CA ILE A 321 -2.78 16.55 -7.72
C ILE A 321 -1.88 16.15 -6.54
N ALA A 322 -1.50 17.11 -5.69
CA ALA A 322 -0.77 16.80 -4.47
C ALA A 322 -1.56 15.84 -3.59
N THR A 323 -0.88 14.87 -2.99
CA THR A 323 -1.47 13.77 -2.19
C THR A 323 -2.33 12.76 -2.96
N GLN A 324 -2.36 12.85 -4.30
CA GLN A 324 -3.07 11.86 -5.11
C GLN A 324 -2.38 10.50 -5.06
N TYR A 325 -3.12 9.48 -4.64
CA TYR A 325 -2.70 8.07 -4.71
C TYR A 325 -3.11 7.47 -6.06
N SER A 326 -2.18 6.77 -6.66
CA SER A 326 -2.37 6.09 -7.96
C SER A 326 -1.60 4.78 -7.98
N THR A 327 -2.04 3.84 -8.84
CA THR A 327 -1.42 2.51 -8.93
C THR A 327 -0.52 2.39 -10.15
N GLY A 328 0.65 1.80 -9.97
CA GLY A 328 1.60 1.46 -11.03
C GLY A 328 2.08 0.01 -10.98
N GLN A 329 2.99 -0.31 -11.88
CA GLN A 329 3.58 -1.63 -12.02
C GLN A 329 5.09 -1.54 -12.21
N MET A 330 5.79 -2.56 -11.71
CA MET A 330 7.20 -2.80 -12.00
C MET A 330 7.45 -4.28 -12.26
N LEU A 331 8.47 -4.56 -13.07
CA LEU A 331 9.02 -5.89 -13.29
C LEU A 331 10.24 -6.07 -12.41
N ILE A 332 10.28 -7.14 -11.62
CA ILE A 332 11.39 -7.45 -10.72
C ILE A 332 11.98 -8.82 -11.05
N ASP A 333 13.28 -8.97 -10.79
CA ASP A 333 14.02 -10.22 -10.97
C ASP A 333 14.68 -10.65 -9.65
N PRO A 334 13.99 -11.40 -8.82
CA PRO A 334 14.52 -11.80 -7.51
C PRO A 334 15.71 -12.78 -7.63
N VAL A 335 15.91 -13.38 -8.79
CA VAL A 335 17.00 -14.34 -9.04
C VAL A 335 18.31 -13.61 -9.33
N ASN A 336 18.30 -12.67 -10.29
CA ASN A 336 19.52 -12.01 -10.75
C ASN A 336 19.76 -10.66 -10.07
N GLN A 337 18.69 -10.02 -9.56
CA GLN A 337 18.76 -8.70 -8.92
C GLN A 337 17.88 -8.65 -7.66
N PRO A 338 18.10 -9.52 -6.66
CA PRO A 338 17.23 -9.59 -5.47
C PRO A 338 17.17 -8.27 -4.68
N TYR A 339 18.24 -7.49 -4.71
CA TYR A 339 18.38 -6.20 -4.05
C TYR A 339 18.50 -5.02 -5.02
N GLY A 340 18.32 -5.30 -6.30
CA GLY A 340 18.51 -4.30 -7.35
C GLY A 340 17.27 -3.47 -7.64
N PRO A 341 17.42 -2.39 -8.43
CA PRO A 341 16.27 -1.66 -8.93
C PRO A 341 15.40 -2.57 -9.81
N PRO A 342 14.13 -2.19 -10.05
CA PRO A 342 13.29 -2.97 -10.95
C PRO A 342 13.88 -2.98 -12.37
N LEU A 343 13.69 -4.09 -13.09
CA LEU A 343 14.10 -4.22 -14.50
C LEU A 343 13.37 -3.20 -15.38
N ALA A 344 12.11 -2.94 -15.08
CA ALA A 344 11.26 -1.97 -15.76
C ALA A 344 10.19 -1.44 -14.80
N ARG A 345 9.68 -0.23 -15.08
CA ARG A 345 8.61 0.42 -14.32
C ARG A 345 7.76 1.24 -15.28
N VAL A 346 6.43 1.20 -15.13
CA VAL A 346 5.53 2.04 -15.93
C VAL A 346 5.80 3.52 -15.66
N GLU A 347 5.72 4.34 -16.70
CA GLU A 347 5.97 5.79 -16.61
C GLU A 347 4.75 6.56 -16.10
N THR A 348 3.55 6.07 -16.38
CA THR A 348 2.28 6.66 -15.96
C THR A 348 1.49 5.67 -15.13
N PRO A 349 0.63 6.13 -14.21
CA PRO A 349 -0.20 5.21 -13.42
C PRO A 349 -1.16 4.44 -14.32
N ILE A 350 -1.42 3.18 -13.97
CA ILE A 350 -2.41 2.32 -14.64
C ILE A 350 -3.83 2.55 -14.14
N LEU A 351 -3.96 3.01 -12.90
CA LEU A 351 -5.19 3.48 -12.29
C LEU A 351 -4.92 4.75 -11.49
N GLN A 352 -5.83 5.71 -11.60
CA GLN A 352 -5.80 6.97 -10.85
C GLN A 352 -7.23 7.41 -10.52
N PRO A 353 -7.44 8.29 -9.52
CA PRO A 353 -8.75 8.78 -9.16
C PRO A 353 -9.45 9.49 -10.33
N THR A 354 -10.68 9.07 -10.64
CA THR A 354 -11.50 9.62 -11.73
C THR A 354 -12.96 9.83 -11.32
N SER A 355 -13.45 9.07 -10.35
CA SER A 355 -14.83 9.16 -9.86
C SER A 355 -14.95 10.04 -8.62
N VAL A 356 -16.16 10.54 -8.34
CA VAL A 356 -16.42 11.34 -7.11
C VAL A 356 -16.04 10.57 -5.84
N LYS A 357 -16.27 9.25 -5.80
CA LYS A 357 -15.95 8.41 -4.63
C LYS A 357 -14.43 8.17 -4.43
N GLU A 358 -13.63 8.40 -5.45
CA GLU A 358 -12.18 8.35 -5.37
C GLU A 358 -11.58 9.71 -5.01
N VAL A 359 -12.23 10.78 -5.48
CA VAL A 359 -11.78 12.16 -5.25
C VAL A 359 -12.20 12.68 -3.88
N THR A 360 -13.30 12.15 -3.31
CA THR A 360 -13.80 12.55 -2.00
C THR A 360 -14.09 11.32 -1.14
N GLY A 361 -13.45 11.22 0.02
CA GLY A 361 -13.60 10.06 0.91
C GLY A 361 -13.11 10.33 2.34
N GLN A 362 -12.65 9.30 3.03
CA GLN A 362 -11.90 9.47 4.28
C GLN A 362 -10.55 10.17 3.99
N VAL A 363 -9.93 9.80 2.87
CA VAL A 363 -8.79 10.48 2.26
C VAL A 363 -9.16 10.83 0.84
N ASP A 364 -8.95 12.09 0.46
CA ASP A 364 -9.28 12.58 -0.87
C ASP A 364 -8.26 12.15 -1.92
N ASN A 365 -8.71 11.93 -3.16
CA ASN A 365 -7.87 11.57 -4.31
C ASN A 365 -7.13 10.23 -4.14
N VAL A 366 -7.84 9.17 -3.73
CA VAL A 366 -7.24 7.85 -3.50
C VAL A 366 -7.84 6.77 -4.41
N VAL A 367 -6.95 6.11 -5.14
CA VAL A 367 -7.08 4.75 -5.67
C VAL A 367 -5.93 3.94 -5.10
N PHE A 368 -6.22 3.05 -4.15
CA PHE A 368 -5.23 2.22 -3.47
C PHE A 368 -5.49 0.75 -3.76
N SER A 369 -4.69 0.16 -4.66
CA SER A 369 -4.82 -1.23 -5.07
C SER A 369 -4.10 -2.16 -4.09
N GLU A 370 -4.75 -3.30 -3.74
CA GLU A 370 -4.14 -4.28 -2.83
C GLU A 370 -4.49 -5.73 -3.17
N GLY A 371 -5.45 -5.98 -4.05
CA GLY A 371 -5.84 -7.32 -4.50
C GLY A 371 -5.72 -7.49 -6.00
N LEU A 372 -5.05 -8.55 -6.46
CA LEU A 372 -4.94 -8.91 -7.87
C LEU A 372 -5.16 -10.40 -8.03
N VAL A 373 -6.14 -10.78 -8.83
CA VAL A 373 -6.41 -12.18 -9.20
C VAL A 373 -6.79 -12.31 -10.66
N GLN A 374 -6.53 -13.48 -11.24
CA GLN A 374 -7.13 -13.89 -12.50
C GLN A 374 -8.36 -14.74 -12.19
N PHE A 375 -9.49 -14.38 -12.79
CA PHE A 375 -10.75 -15.07 -12.57
C PHE A 375 -11.65 -14.97 -13.81
N LYS A 376 -12.25 -16.09 -14.24
CA LYS A 376 -13.13 -16.19 -15.42
C LYS A 376 -12.54 -15.54 -16.68
N GLY A 377 -11.25 -15.79 -16.90
CA GLY A 377 -10.54 -15.29 -18.09
C GLY A 377 -10.25 -13.79 -18.11
N GLN A 378 -10.30 -13.12 -16.95
CA GLN A 378 -9.97 -11.72 -16.78
C GLN A 378 -9.08 -11.53 -15.55
N TRP A 379 -8.30 -10.46 -15.55
CA TRP A 379 -7.62 -9.94 -14.38
C TRP A 379 -8.54 -9.00 -13.62
N PHE A 380 -8.65 -9.19 -12.32
CA PHE A 380 -9.40 -8.35 -11.39
C PHE A 380 -8.40 -7.66 -10.47
N LEU A 381 -8.38 -6.33 -10.49
CA LEU A 381 -7.60 -5.49 -9.60
C LEU A 381 -8.55 -4.81 -8.62
N TYR A 382 -8.53 -5.23 -7.37
CA TYR A 382 -9.35 -4.68 -6.30
C TYR A 382 -8.62 -3.55 -5.60
N PHE A 383 -9.36 -2.49 -5.26
CA PHE A 383 -8.78 -1.27 -4.69
C PHE A 383 -9.76 -0.53 -3.77
N GLY A 384 -9.20 0.35 -2.94
CA GLY A 384 -9.95 1.32 -2.15
C GLY A 384 -10.24 2.58 -2.96
N LEU A 385 -11.49 3.09 -2.85
CA LEU A 385 -11.92 4.37 -3.40
C LEU A 385 -12.02 5.38 -2.26
N GLY A 386 -11.15 6.40 -2.25
CA GLY A 386 -11.16 7.46 -1.24
C GLY A 386 -11.04 6.96 0.20
N ASP A 387 -10.44 5.78 0.41
CA ASP A 387 -10.40 5.06 1.69
C ASP A 387 -11.79 4.93 2.37
N ALA A 388 -12.82 4.73 1.56
CA ALA A 388 -14.20 4.69 2.06
C ALA A 388 -15.02 3.51 1.52
N PHE A 389 -14.67 2.99 0.34
CA PHE A 389 -15.39 1.94 -0.36
C PHE A 389 -14.42 1.00 -1.06
N LEU A 390 -14.89 -0.20 -1.41
CA LEU A 390 -14.13 -1.11 -2.28
C LEU A 390 -14.62 -1.04 -3.72
N GLY A 391 -13.67 -1.05 -4.64
CA GLY A 391 -13.90 -1.12 -6.07
C GLY A 391 -13.07 -2.17 -6.77
N VAL A 392 -13.35 -2.35 -8.04
CA VAL A 392 -12.64 -3.26 -8.93
C VAL A 392 -12.44 -2.65 -10.31
N ALA A 393 -11.31 -2.94 -10.90
CA ALA A 393 -11.02 -2.73 -12.32
C ALA A 393 -10.63 -4.07 -12.96
N THR A 394 -11.01 -4.29 -14.21
CA THR A 394 -10.70 -5.53 -14.91
C THR A 394 -9.92 -5.29 -16.20
N ALA A 395 -9.07 -6.27 -16.53
CA ALA A 395 -8.33 -6.30 -17.79
C ALA A 395 -8.43 -7.71 -18.41
N PRO A 396 -8.38 -7.83 -19.75
CA PRO A 396 -8.35 -9.13 -20.40
C PRO A 396 -7.05 -9.88 -20.06
N VAL A 397 -7.11 -11.22 -20.04
CA VAL A 397 -5.90 -12.06 -20.01
C VAL A 397 -5.13 -11.83 -21.30
N GLN A 398 -3.83 -11.63 -21.18
CA GLN A 398 -2.94 -11.47 -22.34
C GLN A 398 -2.80 -12.82 -23.08
N THR A 399 -3.05 -12.84 -24.36
CA THR A 399 -2.91 -14.01 -25.26
C THR A 399 -1.46 -14.22 -25.70
#